data_1cad535343adec5a467f15defc5a84fe
#
_entry.id   1cad535343adec5a467f15defc5a84fe
#
_cell.length_a   1.000
_cell.length_b   1.000
_cell.length_c   1.000
_cell.angle_alpha   90.00
_cell.angle_beta   90.00
_cell.angle_gamma   90.00
#
_symmetry.space_group_name_H-M   'P 1'
#
loop_
_entity.id
_entity.type
_entity.pdbx_description
1 polymer ?
#
loop_
_entity_poly.entity_id
_entity_poly.type
_entity_poly.pdbx_seq_one_letter_code
_entity_poly.pdbx_strand_id
1 'polypeptide(L)'
;MPEKGNPSKIAERLNAVIDAAVNEERIVGAVVLVALDGNVIYEHAAGWANRESLQPMQADTIFRLASMTKPIVSAAVLALCEKGKIHLDDPITKYLPEFRPRMANGQAPGIRLWHLLTHTAGLGYGFDIPPDNEPYASAGVSDGIDNPGIGLEENLRRLASVPLFYVPGSEWRYSLAIDVLGAAIERATRSALPEIVRSLVTVPLGMVDTDFTVSDPSRLATAYADSLVREEPARIMIDPDTLRKELGGVVHYAPRRALDTTAFLSAGSGMVGTARDYLRFLETLRQGGAPILQAETAQCMVEDQVPLLTAGDPGNGFGFGFGIVRDPDAAKTPKGVGSWGWAGIYGTTFWVDPAVRLSVIALTNTALEGVTGSFAANVVDAVYGNERMAHQDFS
;
A
#
# COMPACT_ATOMS: atom_id res chain seq x y z
N MET A 1 -6.70 -16.22 29.96
CA MET A 1 -6.08 -15.63 28.77
C MET A 1 -6.88 -16.11 27.58
N PRO A 2 -7.45 -15.25 26.75
CA PRO A 2 -8.25 -15.70 25.63
C PRO A 2 -7.38 -16.42 24.60
N GLU A 3 -7.98 -17.34 23.86
CA GLU A 3 -7.41 -18.22 22.81
C GLU A 3 -6.74 -17.49 21.62
N LYS A 4 -6.53 -16.19 21.73
CA LYS A 4 -6.07 -15.24 20.68
C LYS A 4 -4.65 -15.47 20.14
N GLY A 5 -3.96 -16.52 20.53
CA GLY A 5 -2.56 -16.74 20.10
C GLY A 5 -2.20 -18.21 19.89
N ASN A 6 -3.17 -19.11 19.78
CA ASN A 6 -2.85 -20.50 19.49
C ASN A 6 -2.56 -20.70 17.99
N PRO A 7 -1.29 -20.96 17.57
CA PRO A 7 -0.91 -21.08 16.15
C PRO A 7 -1.74 -22.09 15.37
N SER A 8 -2.07 -23.23 15.99
CA SER A 8 -2.85 -24.27 15.32
C SER A 8 -4.28 -23.80 14.99
N LYS A 9 -4.92 -23.04 15.87
CA LYS A 9 -6.25 -22.49 15.63
C LYS A 9 -6.24 -21.37 14.60
N ILE A 10 -5.18 -20.54 14.57
CA ILE A 10 -4.99 -19.53 13.54
C ILE A 10 -4.87 -20.21 12.17
N ALA A 11 -4.03 -21.24 12.07
CA ALA A 11 -3.83 -21.98 10.84
C ALA A 11 -5.13 -22.64 10.34
N GLU A 12 -5.89 -23.28 11.22
CA GLU A 12 -7.18 -23.91 10.87
C GLU A 12 -8.18 -22.88 10.30
N ARG A 13 -8.36 -21.74 11.00
CA ARG A 13 -9.27 -20.69 10.53
C ARG A 13 -8.82 -20.05 9.22
N LEU A 14 -7.51 -19.77 9.07
CA LEU A 14 -6.97 -19.21 7.84
C LEU A 14 -7.12 -20.16 6.66
N ASN A 15 -6.85 -21.45 6.84
CA ASN A 15 -7.09 -22.44 5.80
C ASN A 15 -8.56 -22.42 5.36
N ALA A 16 -9.50 -22.46 6.30
CA ALA A 16 -10.92 -22.41 5.98
C ALA A 16 -11.32 -21.16 5.19
N VAL A 17 -10.80 -19.97 5.57
CA VAL A 17 -11.07 -18.71 4.87
C VAL A 17 -10.47 -18.69 3.46
N ILE A 18 -9.23 -19.15 3.32
CA ILE A 18 -8.53 -19.15 2.04
C ILE A 18 -9.17 -20.17 1.08
N ASP A 19 -9.42 -21.39 1.57
CA ASP A 19 -10.05 -22.46 0.77
C ASP A 19 -11.45 -22.05 0.32
N ALA A 20 -12.26 -21.46 1.19
CA ALA A 20 -13.58 -20.93 0.84
C ALA A 20 -13.47 -19.84 -0.24
N ALA A 21 -12.57 -18.87 -0.09
CA ALA A 21 -12.42 -17.79 -1.05
C ALA A 21 -11.96 -18.26 -2.44
N VAL A 22 -11.08 -19.28 -2.49
CA VAL A 22 -10.62 -19.89 -3.75
C VAL A 22 -11.72 -20.76 -4.37
N ASN A 23 -12.40 -21.59 -3.58
CA ASN A 23 -13.46 -22.49 -4.07
C ASN A 23 -14.71 -21.73 -4.54
N GLU A 24 -15.02 -20.61 -3.92
CA GLU A 24 -16.09 -19.68 -4.30
C GLU A 24 -15.67 -18.74 -5.44
N GLU A 25 -14.45 -18.88 -5.96
CA GLU A 25 -13.85 -18.07 -7.03
C GLU A 25 -13.83 -16.56 -6.73
N ARG A 26 -13.95 -16.16 -5.45
CA ARG A 26 -13.83 -14.76 -5.02
C ARG A 26 -12.41 -14.22 -5.20
N ILE A 27 -11.40 -15.08 -4.98
CA ILE A 27 -10.01 -14.81 -5.33
C ILE A 27 -9.48 -15.92 -6.25
N VAL A 28 -8.51 -15.59 -7.09
CA VAL A 28 -7.87 -16.60 -7.96
C VAL A 28 -6.75 -17.33 -7.25
N GLY A 29 -5.97 -16.62 -6.45
CA GLY A 29 -4.95 -17.21 -5.61
C GLY A 29 -4.40 -16.24 -4.58
N ALA A 30 -3.76 -16.77 -3.55
CA ALA A 30 -3.18 -15.97 -2.47
C ALA A 30 -1.94 -16.63 -1.87
N VAL A 31 -1.09 -15.77 -1.28
CA VAL A 31 -0.03 -16.16 -0.33
C VAL A 31 -0.27 -15.42 0.97
N VAL A 32 -0.45 -16.16 2.07
CA VAL A 32 -0.69 -15.59 3.41
C VAL A 32 0.40 -16.06 4.37
N LEU A 33 1.04 -15.11 5.06
CA LEU A 33 2.01 -15.37 6.11
C LEU A 33 1.57 -14.71 7.42
N VAL A 34 1.79 -15.42 8.51
CA VAL A 34 1.63 -14.88 9.87
C VAL A 34 2.91 -15.13 10.65
N ALA A 35 3.47 -14.07 11.24
CA ALA A 35 4.56 -14.16 12.19
C ALA A 35 4.08 -13.75 13.59
N LEU A 36 4.49 -14.49 14.60
CA LEU A 36 4.26 -14.21 16.00
C LEU A 36 5.60 -14.18 16.71
N ASP A 37 5.90 -13.07 17.36
CA ASP A 37 7.14 -12.87 18.10
C ASP A 37 8.41 -13.13 17.25
N GLY A 38 8.39 -12.73 15.98
CA GLY A 38 9.49 -12.91 15.03
C GLY A 38 9.54 -14.26 14.32
N ASN A 39 8.70 -15.20 14.71
CA ASN A 39 8.66 -16.53 14.11
C ASN A 39 7.48 -16.68 13.17
N VAL A 40 7.71 -17.17 11.95
CA VAL A 40 6.64 -17.53 11.03
C VAL A 40 5.90 -18.75 11.61
N ILE A 41 4.64 -18.55 11.98
CA ILE A 41 3.76 -19.60 12.53
C ILE A 41 2.77 -20.14 11.50
N TYR A 42 2.62 -19.44 10.39
CA TYR A 42 1.76 -19.82 9.28
C TYR A 42 2.33 -19.27 7.96
N GLU A 43 2.38 -20.13 6.95
CA GLU A 43 2.69 -19.78 5.58
C GLU A 43 1.89 -20.70 4.67
N HIS A 44 1.06 -20.12 3.79
CA HIS A 44 0.23 -20.87 2.87
C HIS A 44 0.11 -20.16 1.52
N ALA A 45 0.28 -20.93 0.45
CA ALA A 45 0.02 -20.52 -0.92
C ALA A 45 -1.11 -21.38 -1.48
N ALA A 46 -2.18 -20.76 -1.98
CA ALA A 46 -3.38 -21.44 -2.46
C ALA A 46 -3.88 -20.86 -3.78
N GLY A 47 -4.57 -21.70 -4.57
CA GLY A 47 -5.11 -21.30 -5.87
C GLY A 47 -4.04 -21.14 -6.95
N TRP A 48 -4.21 -20.17 -7.83
CA TRP A 48 -3.45 -20.02 -9.06
C TRP A 48 -2.72 -18.68 -9.13
N ALA A 49 -1.44 -18.73 -9.52
CA ALA A 49 -0.70 -17.55 -9.98
C ALA A 49 -1.19 -17.10 -11.36
N ASN A 50 -1.59 -18.08 -12.20
CA ASN A 50 -2.29 -17.87 -13.45
C ASN A 50 -3.27 -19.05 -13.66
N ARG A 51 -4.57 -18.76 -13.55
CA ARG A 51 -5.64 -19.75 -13.61
C ARG A 51 -5.77 -20.33 -15.04
N GLU A 52 -5.67 -19.50 -16.06
CA GLU A 52 -5.87 -19.88 -17.45
C GLU A 52 -4.78 -20.81 -17.97
N SER A 53 -3.56 -20.69 -17.46
CA SER A 53 -2.44 -21.60 -17.74
C SER A 53 -2.26 -22.70 -16.70
N LEU A 54 -3.13 -22.76 -15.69
CA LEU A 54 -3.05 -23.71 -14.56
C LEU A 54 -1.71 -23.63 -13.80
N GLN A 55 -1.10 -22.42 -13.74
CA GLN A 55 0.11 -22.18 -12.95
C GLN A 55 -0.26 -22.03 -11.48
N PRO A 56 0.15 -22.96 -10.60
CA PRO A 56 -0.21 -22.89 -9.20
C PRO A 56 0.44 -21.70 -8.50
N MET A 57 -0.23 -21.17 -7.48
CA MET A 57 0.36 -20.18 -6.57
C MET A 57 1.51 -20.82 -5.77
N GLN A 58 2.62 -20.11 -5.64
CA GLN A 58 3.79 -20.56 -4.88
C GLN A 58 4.14 -19.52 -3.81
N ALA A 59 4.80 -19.94 -2.73
CA ALA A 59 5.21 -19.05 -1.64
C ALA A 59 6.16 -17.92 -2.08
N ASP A 60 6.87 -18.12 -3.18
CA ASP A 60 7.81 -17.18 -3.80
C ASP A 60 7.22 -16.44 -5.01
N THR A 61 5.90 -16.54 -5.23
CA THR A 61 5.21 -15.77 -6.27
C THR A 61 5.39 -14.27 -6.02
N ILE A 62 5.70 -13.54 -7.09
CA ILE A 62 5.89 -12.10 -7.08
C ILE A 62 4.54 -11.41 -7.34
N PHE A 63 4.19 -10.43 -6.52
CA PHE A 63 2.95 -9.66 -6.64
C PHE A 63 3.23 -8.20 -6.96
N ARG A 64 2.27 -7.52 -7.59
CA ARG A 64 2.24 -6.07 -7.71
C ARG A 64 1.85 -5.48 -6.35
N LEU A 65 2.78 -4.80 -5.70
CA LEU A 65 2.59 -4.28 -4.34
C LEU A 65 1.70 -3.04 -4.32
N ALA A 66 1.61 -2.32 -5.44
CA ALA A 66 0.88 -1.05 -5.50
C ALA A 66 1.20 -0.16 -4.29
N SER A 67 0.20 0.29 -3.53
CA SER A 67 0.41 1.20 -2.40
C SER A 67 1.22 0.64 -1.25
N MET A 68 1.49 -0.66 -1.20
CA MET A 68 2.49 -1.23 -0.30
C MET A 68 3.93 -0.78 -0.65
N THR A 69 4.14 -0.11 -1.77
CA THR A 69 5.39 0.61 -2.10
C THR A 69 5.67 1.75 -1.13
N LYS A 70 4.62 2.47 -0.69
CA LYS A 70 4.74 3.68 0.13
C LYS A 70 5.53 3.50 1.42
N PRO A 71 5.26 2.47 2.25
CA PRO A 71 6.05 2.22 3.46
C PRO A 71 7.55 2.04 3.19
N ILE A 72 7.90 1.29 2.14
CA ILE A 72 9.30 1.03 1.79
C ILE A 72 10.00 2.34 1.37
N VAL A 73 9.34 3.16 0.53
CA VAL A 73 9.87 4.46 0.13
C VAL A 73 9.95 5.41 1.31
N SER A 74 8.94 5.42 2.19
CA SER A 74 8.95 6.23 3.42
C SER A 74 10.12 5.87 4.34
N ALA A 75 10.44 4.58 4.50
CA ALA A 75 11.62 4.14 5.25
C ALA A 75 12.93 4.67 4.62
N ALA A 76 13.04 4.64 3.29
CA ALA A 76 14.21 5.22 2.60
C ALA A 76 14.32 6.73 2.82
N VAL A 77 13.20 7.46 2.83
CA VAL A 77 13.16 8.91 3.15
C VAL A 77 13.64 9.15 4.57
N LEU A 78 13.16 8.40 5.55
CA LEU A 78 13.57 8.53 6.95
C LEU A 78 15.05 8.19 7.14
N ALA A 79 15.57 7.17 6.46
CA ALA A 79 17.00 6.85 6.47
C ALA A 79 17.84 7.99 5.86
N LEU A 80 17.34 8.73 4.87
CA LEU A 80 17.99 9.93 4.36
C LEU A 80 17.95 11.09 5.36
N CYS A 81 16.88 11.19 6.15
CA CYS A 81 16.80 12.16 7.25
C CYS A 81 17.84 11.86 8.33
N GLU A 82 18.01 10.61 8.76
CA GLU A 82 19.04 10.19 9.71
C GLU A 82 20.47 10.51 9.22
N LYS A 83 20.68 10.41 7.91
CA LYS A 83 21.95 10.76 7.26
C LYS A 83 22.14 12.27 7.04
N GLY A 84 21.20 13.11 7.47
CA GLY A 84 21.22 14.57 7.30
C GLY A 84 21.19 15.03 5.83
N LYS A 85 20.69 14.20 4.92
CA LYS A 85 20.59 14.55 3.49
C LYS A 85 19.37 15.42 3.20
N ILE A 86 18.30 15.20 3.94
CA ILE A 86 17.03 15.94 3.88
C ILE A 86 16.48 16.11 5.29
N HIS A 87 15.53 17.03 5.48
CA HIS A 87 14.82 17.20 6.75
C HIS A 87 13.31 17.23 6.50
N LEU A 88 12.52 16.69 7.42
CA LEU A 88 11.05 16.61 7.28
C LEU A 88 10.40 17.99 7.17
N ASP A 89 10.99 19.01 7.78
CA ASP A 89 10.56 20.40 7.70
C ASP A 89 11.00 21.15 6.44
N ASP A 90 11.84 20.55 5.61
CA ASP A 90 12.25 21.17 4.35
C ASP A 90 11.04 21.43 3.45
N PRO A 91 10.94 22.63 2.85
CA PRO A 91 9.93 22.88 1.84
C PRO A 91 10.24 22.05 0.58
N ILE A 92 9.20 21.47 -0.03
CA ILE A 92 9.34 20.68 -1.25
C ILE A 92 10.07 21.45 -2.37
N THR A 93 9.87 22.76 -2.42
CA THR A 93 10.49 23.66 -3.41
C THR A 93 12.01 23.80 -3.26
N LYS A 94 12.60 23.30 -2.19
CA LYS A 94 14.06 23.17 -2.04
C LYS A 94 14.62 22.13 -3.03
N TYR A 95 13.85 21.10 -3.33
CA TYR A 95 14.23 19.98 -4.19
C TYR A 95 13.56 20.04 -5.57
N LEU A 96 12.28 20.46 -5.59
CA LEU A 96 11.45 20.63 -6.78
C LEU A 96 10.97 22.08 -6.86
N PRO A 97 11.81 23.04 -7.33
CA PRO A 97 11.47 24.47 -7.35
C PRO A 97 10.23 24.78 -8.18
N GLU A 98 9.95 23.95 -9.21
CA GLU A 98 8.82 24.05 -10.12
C GLU A 98 7.51 23.53 -9.53
N PHE A 99 7.54 22.65 -8.50
CA PHE A 99 6.34 22.07 -7.90
C PHE A 99 5.71 23.06 -6.92
N ARG A 100 4.80 23.91 -7.44
CA ARG A 100 4.13 24.98 -6.69
C ARG A 100 2.62 24.97 -6.91
N PRO A 101 1.91 23.90 -6.50
CA PRO A 101 0.47 23.88 -6.62
C PRO A 101 -0.15 25.03 -5.81
N ARG A 102 -1.31 25.52 -6.26
CA ARG A 102 -2.02 26.64 -5.66
C ARG A 102 -3.37 26.21 -5.10
N MET A 103 -3.86 26.94 -4.16
CA MET A 103 -5.26 26.88 -3.75
C MET A 103 -6.16 27.50 -4.84
N ALA A 104 -7.44 27.17 -4.83
CA ALA A 104 -8.43 27.73 -5.78
C ALA A 104 -8.49 29.28 -5.72
N ASN A 105 -8.13 29.88 -4.60
CA ASN A 105 -8.02 31.34 -4.43
C ASN A 105 -6.71 31.94 -4.97
N GLY A 106 -5.84 31.13 -5.58
CA GLY A 106 -4.55 31.54 -6.13
C GLY A 106 -3.37 31.56 -5.15
N GLN A 107 -3.59 31.37 -3.86
CA GLN A 107 -2.51 31.28 -2.87
C GLN A 107 -1.65 30.04 -3.13
N ALA A 108 -0.33 30.16 -2.93
CA ALA A 108 0.62 29.04 -3.05
C ALA A 108 1.21 28.74 -1.65
N PRO A 109 0.56 27.89 -0.85
CA PRO A 109 1.04 27.54 0.48
C PRO A 109 2.30 26.68 0.39
N GLY A 110 3.14 26.75 1.44
CA GLY A 110 4.34 25.91 1.55
C GLY A 110 3.98 24.46 1.87
N ILE A 111 4.46 23.54 1.05
CA ILE A 111 4.38 22.09 1.31
C ILE A 111 5.73 21.65 1.85
N ARG A 112 5.75 20.96 3.01
CA ARG A 112 6.94 20.34 3.61
C ARG A 112 6.98 18.85 3.30
N LEU A 113 8.16 18.21 3.40
CA LEU A 113 8.29 16.77 3.22
C LEU A 113 7.42 15.99 4.21
N TRP A 114 7.27 16.49 5.44
CA TRP A 114 6.37 15.93 6.45
C TRP A 114 4.91 15.85 5.95
N HIS A 115 4.40 16.92 5.29
CA HIS A 115 3.04 16.91 4.72
C HIS A 115 2.87 15.82 3.66
N LEU A 116 3.92 15.52 2.88
CA LEU A 116 3.89 14.47 1.87
C LEU A 116 3.87 13.08 2.50
N LEU A 117 4.71 12.82 3.51
CA LEU A 117 4.76 11.54 4.22
C LEU A 117 3.46 11.23 4.96
N THR A 118 2.75 12.25 5.43
CA THR A 118 1.52 12.10 6.23
C THR A 118 0.23 12.25 5.42
N HIS A 119 0.32 12.42 4.09
CA HIS A 119 -0.83 12.71 3.22
C HIS A 119 -1.66 13.95 3.64
N THR A 120 -1.00 14.96 4.19
CA THR A 120 -1.62 16.23 4.58
C THR A 120 -1.22 17.40 3.67
N ALA A 121 -0.69 17.12 2.49
CA ALA A 121 -0.18 18.12 1.55
C ALA A 121 -1.26 18.87 0.75
N GLY A 122 -2.54 18.51 0.87
CA GLY A 122 -3.62 19.08 0.06
C GLY A 122 -3.78 18.43 -1.31
N LEU A 123 -3.07 17.34 -1.56
CA LEU A 123 -3.17 16.51 -2.76
C LEU A 123 -4.24 15.41 -2.58
N GLY A 124 -4.59 14.69 -3.66
CA GLY A 124 -5.50 13.55 -3.65
C GLY A 124 -5.07 12.46 -4.63
N TYR A 125 -5.98 11.52 -4.86
CA TYR A 125 -5.96 10.54 -5.95
C TYR A 125 -7.20 10.70 -6.82
N GLY A 126 -7.09 10.50 -8.13
CA GLY A 126 -8.21 10.54 -9.06
C GLY A 126 -9.27 9.49 -8.74
N PHE A 127 -8.83 8.29 -8.41
CA PHE A 127 -9.72 7.18 -8.09
C PHE A 127 -10.51 7.31 -6.76
N ASP A 128 -10.25 8.34 -5.96
CA ASP A 128 -11.02 8.64 -4.74
C ASP A 128 -12.01 9.80 -4.93
N ILE A 129 -12.19 10.25 -6.18
CA ILE A 129 -13.06 11.35 -6.54
C ILE A 129 -14.09 10.83 -7.55
N PRO A 130 -15.41 11.18 -7.38
CA PRO A 130 -16.40 10.81 -8.38
C PRO A 130 -16.04 11.37 -9.76
N PRO A 131 -16.25 10.61 -10.86
CA PRO A 131 -15.77 10.97 -12.20
C PRO A 131 -16.26 12.32 -12.70
N ASP A 132 -17.47 12.73 -12.31
CA ASP A 132 -18.11 14.00 -12.77
C ASP A 132 -17.39 15.26 -12.24
N ASN A 133 -16.59 15.15 -11.18
CA ASN A 133 -15.90 16.24 -10.51
C ASN A 133 -14.39 16.01 -10.36
N GLU A 134 -13.83 15.10 -11.14
CA GLU A 134 -12.45 14.65 -10.98
C GLU A 134 -11.48 15.58 -11.72
N PRO A 135 -10.76 16.49 -11.02
CA PRO A 135 -9.92 17.48 -11.66
C PRO A 135 -8.61 16.90 -12.21
N TYR A 136 -8.15 15.74 -11.68
CA TYR A 136 -6.93 15.11 -12.13
C TYR A 136 -7.09 14.43 -13.49
N ALA A 137 -8.25 13.79 -13.75
CA ALA A 137 -8.55 13.24 -15.07
C ALA A 137 -8.55 14.35 -16.14
N SER A 138 -9.17 15.50 -15.84
CA SER A 138 -9.18 16.67 -16.74
C SER A 138 -7.78 17.20 -17.03
N ALA A 139 -6.86 17.13 -16.06
CA ALA A 139 -5.47 17.53 -16.21
C ALA A 139 -4.58 16.41 -16.80
N GLY A 140 -5.11 15.20 -16.96
CA GLY A 140 -4.38 14.02 -17.41
C GLY A 140 -3.30 13.55 -16.42
N VAL A 141 -3.57 13.69 -15.09
CA VAL A 141 -2.69 13.21 -14.03
C VAL A 141 -2.81 11.70 -13.94
N SER A 142 -1.67 11.02 -13.92
CA SER A 142 -1.60 9.57 -13.68
C SER A 142 -1.56 9.29 -12.18
N ASP A 143 -2.36 8.31 -11.73
CA ASP A 143 -2.31 7.79 -10.36
C ASP A 143 -1.13 6.83 -10.11
N GLY A 144 -0.26 6.60 -11.10
CA GLY A 144 0.90 5.73 -10.99
C GLY A 144 0.59 4.24 -11.09
N ILE A 145 -0.66 3.88 -11.37
CA ILE A 145 -1.14 2.50 -11.55
C ILE A 145 -1.43 2.23 -13.04
N ASP A 146 -1.89 3.26 -13.76
CA ASP A 146 -2.03 3.32 -15.22
C ASP A 146 -0.68 3.52 -15.91
N ASN A 147 -0.65 3.48 -17.23
CA ASN A 147 0.52 3.78 -18.05
C ASN A 147 0.16 4.69 -19.24
N PRO A 148 -0.01 6.01 -19.01
CA PRO A 148 -0.40 6.93 -20.05
C PRO A 148 0.76 7.36 -20.99
N GLY A 149 1.95 6.76 -20.86
CA GLY A 149 3.12 7.07 -21.68
C GLY A 149 3.77 8.43 -21.39
N ILE A 150 3.58 8.97 -20.18
CA ILE A 150 4.24 10.20 -19.73
C ILE A 150 5.33 9.91 -18.69
N GLY A 151 6.32 10.81 -18.58
CA GLY A 151 7.33 10.74 -17.52
C GLY A 151 6.84 11.33 -16.21
N LEU A 152 7.57 11.01 -15.11
CA LEU A 152 7.24 11.51 -13.77
C LEU A 152 7.24 13.05 -13.71
N GLU A 153 8.20 13.72 -14.35
CA GLU A 153 8.29 15.18 -14.36
C GLU A 153 7.04 15.83 -15.01
N GLU A 154 6.55 15.27 -16.12
CA GLU A 154 5.30 15.73 -16.74
C GLU A 154 4.09 15.45 -15.85
N ASN A 155 4.04 14.29 -15.19
CA ASN A 155 2.97 13.98 -14.25
C ASN A 155 2.93 14.97 -13.06
N LEU A 156 4.08 15.29 -12.50
CA LEU A 156 4.18 16.30 -11.43
C LEU A 156 3.80 17.69 -11.90
N ARG A 157 4.15 18.08 -13.12
CA ARG A 157 3.73 19.34 -13.71
C ARG A 157 2.21 19.42 -13.86
N ARG A 158 1.56 18.35 -14.33
CA ARG A 158 0.09 18.25 -14.39
C ARG A 158 -0.53 18.32 -13.00
N LEU A 159 -0.01 17.55 -12.05
CA LEU A 159 -0.47 17.55 -10.64
C LEU A 159 -0.38 18.95 -10.04
N ALA A 160 0.71 19.68 -10.28
CA ALA A 160 0.89 21.04 -9.76
C ALA A 160 -0.03 22.09 -10.44
N SER A 161 -0.62 21.77 -11.58
CA SER A 161 -1.58 22.65 -12.26
C SER A 161 -3.00 22.58 -11.69
N VAL A 162 -3.30 21.53 -10.93
CA VAL A 162 -4.60 21.35 -10.26
C VAL A 162 -4.56 22.02 -8.88
N PRO A 163 -5.62 22.75 -8.49
CA PRO A 163 -5.70 23.35 -7.16
C PRO A 163 -5.63 22.32 -6.04
N LEU A 164 -4.93 22.69 -4.97
CA LEU A 164 -4.95 21.90 -3.72
C LEU A 164 -6.36 21.87 -3.15
N PHE A 165 -6.76 20.72 -2.61
CA PHE A 165 -8.06 20.52 -1.99
C PHE A 165 -8.22 21.28 -0.67
N TYR A 166 -7.10 21.45 0.07
CA TYR A 166 -7.06 22.14 1.36
C TYR A 166 -5.64 22.68 1.64
N VAL A 167 -5.53 23.53 2.65
CA VAL A 167 -4.23 24.08 3.07
C VAL A 167 -3.36 22.96 3.67
N PRO A 168 -2.09 22.81 3.25
CA PRO A 168 -1.22 21.77 3.80
C PRO A 168 -1.20 21.75 5.32
N GLY A 169 -1.43 20.57 5.90
CA GLY A 169 -1.49 20.34 7.34
C GLY A 169 -2.88 20.51 7.97
N SER A 170 -3.90 21.01 7.27
CA SER A 170 -5.23 21.24 7.84
C SER A 170 -6.18 20.02 7.77
N GLU A 171 -5.95 19.12 6.84
CA GLU A 171 -6.77 17.92 6.62
C GLU A 171 -5.89 16.75 6.21
N TRP A 172 -6.44 15.55 6.31
CA TRP A 172 -5.84 14.33 5.79
C TRP A 172 -6.59 13.85 4.54
N ARG A 173 -5.85 13.52 3.50
CA ARG A 173 -6.38 12.92 2.29
C ARG A 173 -5.34 12.02 1.63
N TYR A 174 -5.69 10.76 1.39
CA TYR A 174 -4.83 9.85 0.65
C TYR A 174 -4.49 10.39 -0.74
N SER A 175 -3.22 10.30 -1.17
CA SER A 175 -2.78 11.12 -2.31
C SER A 175 -1.50 10.62 -2.99
N LEU A 176 -1.21 11.22 -4.15
CA LEU A 176 0.04 11.11 -4.91
C LEU A 176 1.27 11.72 -4.19
N ALA A 177 1.14 12.07 -2.92
CA ALA A 177 2.20 12.75 -2.17
C ALA A 177 3.54 11.98 -2.17
N ILE A 178 3.51 10.65 -2.11
CA ILE A 178 4.74 9.85 -2.09
C ILE A 178 5.44 9.84 -3.46
N ASP A 179 4.72 10.02 -4.58
CA ASP A 179 5.35 10.19 -5.90
C ASP A 179 6.11 11.52 -5.97
N VAL A 180 5.53 12.60 -5.42
CA VAL A 180 6.22 13.89 -5.27
C VAL A 180 7.47 13.75 -4.40
N LEU A 181 7.36 12.99 -3.30
CA LEU A 181 8.47 12.74 -2.39
C LEU A 181 9.57 11.90 -3.04
N GLY A 182 9.20 10.89 -3.85
CA GLY A 182 10.14 10.10 -4.65
C GLY A 182 10.99 10.98 -5.56
N ALA A 183 10.37 11.88 -6.32
CA ALA A 183 11.10 12.85 -7.14
C ALA A 183 12.00 13.78 -6.32
N ALA A 184 11.55 14.20 -5.12
CA ALA A 184 12.35 15.05 -4.25
C ALA A 184 13.63 14.36 -3.76
N ILE A 185 13.54 13.08 -3.36
CA ILE A 185 14.73 12.34 -2.91
C ILE A 185 15.70 12.00 -4.05
N GLU A 186 15.21 11.77 -5.28
CA GLU A 186 16.08 11.65 -6.45
C GLU A 186 16.89 12.95 -6.68
N ARG A 187 16.24 14.10 -6.61
CA ARG A 187 16.91 15.41 -6.76
C ARG A 187 17.88 15.69 -5.61
N ALA A 188 17.50 15.35 -4.36
CA ALA A 188 18.34 15.54 -3.17
C ALA A 188 19.62 14.69 -3.20
N THR A 189 19.52 13.45 -3.68
CA THR A 189 20.62 12.48 -3.68
C THR A 189 21.38 12.41 -5.00
N ARG A 190 20.78 12.87 -6.10
CA ARG A 190 21.25 12.67 -7.49
C ARG A 190 21.39 11.20 -7.88
N SER A 191 20.55 10.36 -7.31
CA SER A 191 20.49 8.91 -7.58
C SER A 191 19.07 8.55 -8.00
N ALA A 192 18.93 7.51 -8.81
CA ALA A 192 17.62 7.02 -9.21
C ALA A 192 16.86 6.37 -8.03
N LEU A 193 15.54 6.50 -8.01
CA LEU A 193 14.69 5.97 -6.94
C LEU A 193 14.95 4.50 -6.60
N PRO A 194 15.12 3.57 -7.57
CA PRO A 194 15.45 2.17 -7.24
C PRO A 194 16.79 2.02 -6.52
N GLU A 195 17.80 2.79 -6.90
CA GLU A 195 19.11 2.74 -6.26
C GLU A 195 19.05 3.21 -4.80
N ILE A 196 18.27 4.27 -4.55
CA ILE A 196 18.05 4.80 -3.20
C ILE A 196 17.35 3.73 -2.34
N VAL A 197 16.26 3.16 -2.83
CA VAL A 197 15.48 2.16 -2.09
C VAL A 197 16.27 0.88 -1.88
N ARG A 198 16.98 0.40 -2.92
CA ARG A 198 17.86 -0.78 -2.80
C ARG A 198 18.93 -0.58 -1.74
N SER A 199 19.66 0.52 -1.80
CA SER A 199 20.80 0.74 -0.91
C SER A 199 20.39 0.96 0.55
N LEU A 200 19.23 1.56 0.78
CA LEU A 200 18.79 1.95 2.12
C LEU A 200 17.84 0.95 2.77
N VAL A 201 17.10 0.16 1.97
CA VAL A 201 16.05 -0.72 2.51
C VAL A 201 16.17 -2.16 2.00
N THR A 202 16.01 -2.42 0.70
CA THR A 202 15.79 -3.80 0.25
C THR A 202 17.05 -4.66 0.31
N VAL A 203 18.24 -4.14 -0.02
CA VAL A 203 19.51 -4.88 0.08
C VAL A 203 19.91 -5.15 1.54
N PRO A 204 19.89 -4.17 2.46
CA PRO A 204 20.17 -4.43 3.87
C PRO A 204 19.25 -5.48 4.52
N LEU A 205 18.02 -5.62 4.03
CA LEU A 205 17.04 -6.60 4.52
C LEU A 205 17.05 -7.93 3.75
N GLY A 206 17.85 -8.05 2.67
CA GLY A 206 17.86 -9.24 1.83
C GLY A 206 16.53 -9.47 1.11
N MET A 207 15.82 -8.41 0.74
CA MET A 207 14.55 -8.43 -0.01
C MET A 207 14.86 -8.53 -1.51
N VAL A 208 15.26 -9.72 -1.96
CA VAL A 208 15.84 -9.93 -3.29
C VAL A 208 14.83 -9.86 -4.44
N ASP A 209 13.54 -10.05 -4.14
CA ASP A 209 12.45 -10.03 -5.12
C ASP A 209 11.60 -8.75 -5.01
N THR A 210 11.98 -7.79 -4.14
CA THR A 210 11.23 -6.55 -3.93
C THR A 210 11.95 -5.36 -4.56
N ASP A 211 11.41 -4.88 -5.68
CA ASP A 211 11.98 -3.79 -6.47
C ASP A 211 10.94 -3.11 -7.36
N PHE A 212 11.33 -2.05 -8.08
CA PHE A 212 10.55 -1.41 -9.14
C PHE A 212 10.55 -2.17 -10.47
N THR A 213 11.35 -3.21 -10.59
CA THR A 213 11.42 -4.11 -11.75
C THR A 213 11.26 -5.55 -11.32
N VAL A 214 10.59 -6.34 -12.12
CA VAL A 214 10.38 -7.77 -11.86
C VAL A 214 11.69 -8.52 -12.11
N SER A 215 12.19 -9.23 -11.10
CA SER A 215 13.43 -10.02 -11.18
C SER A 215 13.26 -11.26 -12.07
N ASP A 216 12.09 -11.91 -11.98
CA ASP A 216 11.72 -13.07 -12.77
C ASP A 216 10.26 -12.97 -13.22
N PRO A 217 10.01 -12.59 -14.48
CA PRO A 217 8.65 -12.47 -15.02
C PRO A 217 7.82 -13.77 -14.96
N SER A 218 8.45 -14.93 -14.92
CA SER A 218 7.74 -16.21 -14.84
C SER A 218 7.08 -16.44 -13.47
N ARG A 219 7.56 -15.74 -12.43
CA ARG A 219 7.02 -15.78 -11.07
C ARG A 219 6.02 -14.67 -10.79
N LEU A 220 5.83 -13.71 -11.72
CA LEU A 220 4.87 -12.63 -11.52
C LEU A 220 3.45 -13.13 -11.65
N ALA A 221 2.65 -13.01 -10.60
CA ALA A 221 1.24 -13.36 -10.61
C ALA A 221 0.47 -12.56 -11.68
N THR A 222 -0.38 -13.24 -12.42
CA THR A 222 -1.35 -12.60 -13.33
C THR A 222 -2.35 -11.80 -12.50
N ALA A 223 -2.62 -10.56 -12.91
CA ALA A 223 -3.58 -9.70 -12.23
C ALA A 223 -5.01 -10.02 -12.68
N TYR A 224 -5.91 -10.11 -11.73
CA TYR A 224 -7.33 -10.34 -11.95
C TYR A 224 -8.17 -9.18 -11.43
N ALA A 225 -9.23 -8.89 -12.15
CA ALA A 225 -10.25 -7.94 -11.79
C ALA A 225 -11.40 -8.70 -11.11
N ASP A 226 -11.93 -8.12 -10.05
CA ASP A 226 -13.12 -8.63 -9.39
C ASP A 226 -14.31 -8.57 -10.34
N SER A 227 -15.23 -9.52 -10.23
CA SER A 227 -16.51 -9.40 -10.90
C SER A 227 -17.39 -8.37 -10.18
N LEU A 228 -18.05 -7.53 -10.96
CA LEU A 228 -19.09 -6.62 -10.45
C LEU A 228 -20.39 -7.38 -10.12
N VAL A 229 -20.51 -8.60 -10.60
CA VAL A 229 -21.63 -9.51 -10.35
C VAL A 229 -21.17 -10.56 -9.35
N ARG A 230 -21.78 -10.61 -8.18
CA ARG A 230 -21.36 -11.42 -7.03
C ARG A 230 -21.22 -12.93 -7.32
N GLU A 231 -21.82 -13.42 -8.39
CA GLU A 231 -21.83 -14.82 -8.78
C GLU A 231 -20.89 -15.14 -9.95
N GLU A 232 -20.20 -14.14 -10.50
CA GLU A 232 -19.26 -14.33 -11.59
C GLU A 232 -17.83 -14.39 -11.05
N PRO A 233 -16.98 -15.30 -11.56
CA PRO A 233 -15.60 -15.42 -11.14
C PRO A 233 -14.80 -14.17 -11.54
N ALA A 234 -13.74 -13.88 -10.78
CA ALA A 234 -12.76 -12.87 -11.15
C ALA A 234 -12.21 -13.17 -12.55
N ARG A 235 -12.08 -12.12 -13.37
CA ARG A 235 -11.56 -12.20 -14.74
C ARG A 235 -10.11 -11.70 -14.82
N ILE A 236 -9.37 -12.23 -15.78
CA ILE A 236 -8.03 -11.69 -16.08
C ILE A 236 -8.13 -10.20 -16.46
N MET A 237 -7.23 -9.39 -15.92
CA MET A 237 -7.15 -7.98 -16.33
C MET A 237 -6.62 -7.85 -17.76
N ILE A 238 -7.26 -7.03 -18.55
CA ILE A 238 -6.72 -6.52 -19.81
C ILE A 238 -5.74 -5.37 -19.55
N ASP A 239 -5.05 -4.87 -20.56
CA ASP A 239 -4.11 -3.75 -20.40
C ASP A 239 -4.34 -2.70 -21.52
N PRO A 240 -4.85 -1.52 -21.18
CA PRO A 240 -5.32 -1.06 -19.87
C PRO A 240 -6.65 -1.68 -19.44
N ASP A 241 -6.90 -1.70 -18.12
CA ASP A 241 -8.17 -2.10 -17.51
C ASP A 241 -8.75 -1.00 -16.62
N THR A 242 -10.03 -1.12 -16.29
CA THR A 242 -10.72 -0.14 -15.46
C THR A 242 -11.69 -0.83 -14.51
N LEU A 243 -11.58 -0.53 -13.22
CA LEU A 243 -12.50 -1.00 -12.19
C LEU A 243 -13.16 0.18 -11.47
N ARG A 244 -14.44 0.04 -11.16
CA ARG A 244 -15.18 0.98 -10.31
C ARG A 244 -15.07 0.56 -8.86
N LYS A 245 -14.80 1.52 -7.97
CA LYS A 245 -14.92 1.33 -6.53
C LYS A 245 -16.39 1.50 -6.11
N GLU A 246 -16.79 0.85 -5.04
CA GLU A 246 -18.16 0.95 -4.49
C GLU A 246 -18.58 2.40 -4.19
N LEU A 247 -17.66 3.24 -3.75
CA LEU A 247 -17.89 4.66 -3.45
C LEU A 247 -17.78 5.58 -4.68
N GLY A 248 -17.79 5.02 -5.90
CA GLY A 248 -17.93 5.77 -7.15
C GLY A 248 -16.64 6.20 -7.83
N GLY A 249 -15.49 6.00 -7.24
CA GLY A 249 -14.19 6.27 -7.90
C GLY A 249 -13.87 5.22 -8.96
N VAL A 250 -13.01 5.59 -9.91
CA VAL A 250 -12.58 4.73 -11.02
C VAL A 250 -11.07 4.52 -10.96
N VAL A 251 -10.63 3.28 -10.88
CA VAL A 251 -9.21 2.92 -10.93
C VAL A 251 -8.85 2.49 -12.35
N HIS A 252 -7.83 3.11 -12.92
CA HIS A 252 -7.25 2.73 -14.21
C HIS A 252 -6.00 1.89 -13.97
N TYR A 253 -6.03 0.65 -14.43
CA TYR A 253 -4.93 -0.31 -14.26
C TYR A 253 -4.15 -0.49 -15.56
N ALA A 254 -2.84 -0.65 -15.44
CA ALA A 254 -1.97 -1.15 -16.49
C ALA A 254 -1.13 -2.33 -15.94
N PRO A 255 -1.67 -3.56 -15.94
CA PRO A 255 -0.98 -4.70 -15.33
C PRO A 255 0.41 -4.98 -15.90
N ARG A 256 0.66 -4.65 -17.17
CA ARG A 256 1.97 -4.81 -17.83
C ARG A 256 2.98 -3.74 -17.42
N ARG A 257 2.55 -2.66 -16.76
CA ARG A 257 3.45 -1.61 -16.26
C ARG A 257 4.63 -2.17 -15.46
N ALA A 258 4.40 -3.22 -14.66
CA ALA A 258 5.45 -3.88 -13.89
C ALA A 258 6.56 -4.52 -14.75
N LEU A 259 6.31 -4.73 -16.05
CA LEU A 259 7.24 -5.28 -17.03
C LEU A 259 7.73 -4.23 -18.02
N ASP A 260 7.20 -3.00 -17.97
CA ASP A 260 7.54 -1.90 -18.87
C ASP A 260 8.63 -1.02 -18.25
N THR A 261 9.86 -1.18 -18.73
CA THR A 261 11.02 -0.41 -18.28
C THR A 261 10.99 1.06 -18.71
N THR A 262 10.03 1.46 -19.58
CA THR A 262 9.87 2.84 -20.03
C THR A 262 8.84 3.62 -19.23
N ALA A 263 7.98 2.93 -18.47
CA ALA A 263 7.04 3.56 -17.55
C ALA A 263 7.79 4.31 -16.44
N PHE A 264 7.31 5.51 -16.06
CA PHE A 264 7.93 6.21 -14.93
C PHE A 264 7.78 5.40 -13.64
N LEU A 265 8.77 5.44 -12.79
CA LEU A 265 8.76 4.68 -11.52
C LEU A 265 7.91 5.43 -10.50
N SER A 266 6.75 4.88 -10.14
CA SER A 266 5.89 5.45 -9.10
C SER A 266 6.40 5.09 -7.71
N ALA A 267 6.82 6.09 -6.96
CA ALA A 267 7.19 5.93 -5.55
C ALA A 267 5.99 5.56 -4.67
N GLY A 268 4.77 5.85 -5.15
CA GLY A 268 3.54 5.50 -4.48
C GLY A 268 2.99 4.11 -4.80
N SER A 269 3.38 3.49 -5.94
CA SER A 269 2.67 2.28 -6.42
C SER A 269 3.50 1.33 -7.28
N GLY A 270 4.76 1.66 -7.56
CA GLY A 270 5.52 1.02 -8.65
C GLY A 270 6.24 -0.27 -8.31
N MET A 271 6.30 -0.70 -7.04
CA MET A 271 7.08 -1.88 -6.67
C MET A 271 6.31 -3.18 -6.84
N VAL A 272 7.08 -4.23 -7.05
CA VAL A 272 6.67 -5.63 -6.95
C VAL A 272 7.42 -6.31 -5.82
N GLY A 273 6.96 -7.46 -5.35
CA GLY A 273 7.65 -8.20 -4.29
C GLY A 273 6.93 -9.48 -3.88
N THR A 274 7.58 -10.25 -3.01
CA THR A 274 7.04 -11.46 -2.42
C THR A 274 6.54 -11.22 -0.99
N ALA A 275 5.65 -12.08 -0.51
CA ALA A 275 5.17 -12.02 0.87
C ALA A 275 6.31 -12.17 1.89
N ARG A 276 7.28 -13.06 1.62
CA ARG A 276 8.43 -13.28 2.51
C ARG A 276 9.33 -12.05 2.63
N ASP A 277 9.62 -11.37 1.52
CA ASP A 277 10.44 -10.16 1.55
C ASP A 277 9.72 -9.05 2.33
N TYR A 278 8.42 -8.88 2.07
CA TYR A 278 7.66 -7.85 2.75
C TYR A 278 7.53 -8.13 4.27
N LEU A 279 7.37 -9.40 4.66
CA LEU A 279 7.36 -9.78 6.08
C LEU A 279 8.68 -9.44 6.78
N ARG A 280 9.83 -9.60 6.11
CA ARG A 280 11.13 -9.16 6.66
C ARG A 280 11.14 -7.66 6.97
N PHE A 281 10.60 -6.86 6.07
CA PHE A 281 10.47 -5.41 6.28
C PHE A 281 9.58 -5.10 7.49
N LEU A 282 8.41 -5.74 7.60
CA LEU A 282 7.48 -5.54 8.73
C LEU A 282 8.12 -5.92 10.06
N GLU A 283 8.74 -7.10 10.13
CA GLU A 283 9.40 -7.59 11.34
C GLU A 283 10.61 -6.72 11.72
N THR A 284 11.34 -6.19 10.76
CA THR A 284 12.44 -5.24 11.01
C THR A 284 11.91 -3.99 11.71
N LEU A 285 10.84 -3.38 11.22
CA LEU A 285 10.25 -2.20 11.86
C LEU A 285 9.69 -2.53 13.24
N ARG A 286 8.96 -3.65 13.37
CA ARG A 286 8.39 -4.08 14.64
C ARG A 286 9.49 -4.31 15.71
N GLN A 287 10.67 -4.72 15.30
CA GLN A 287 11.83 -5.00 16.17
C GLN A 287 12.76 -3.81 16.36
N GLY A 288 12.38 -2.61 15.94
CA GLY A 288 13.13 -1.38 16.19
C GLY A 288 13.98 -0.89 15.02
N GLY A 289 13.73 -1.35 13.79
CA GLY A 289 14.21 -0.75 12.54
C GLY A 289 15.62 -1.14 12.08
N ALA A 290 16.47 -1.72 12.94
CA ALA A 290 17.83 -2.10 12.51
C ALA A 290 17.79 -3.25 11.48
N PRO A 291 18.60 -3.22 10.40
CA PRO A 291 19.72 -2.31 10.16
C PRO A 291 19.38 -1.06 9.31
N ILE A 292 18.11 -0.79 9.00
CA ILE A 292 17.72 0.27 8.04
C ILE A 292 17.42 1.62 8.70
N LEU A 293 16.95 1.61 9.94
CA LEU A 293 16.60 2.80 10.73
C LEU A 293 17.08 2.65 12.17
N GLN A 294 17.30 3.77 12.85
CA GLN A 294 17.45 3.81 14.31
C GLN A 294 16.11 3.56 14.99
N ALA A 295 16.14 3.11 16.24
CA ALA A 295 14.94 2.70 16.97
C ALA A 295 13.92 3.83 17.11
N GLU A 296 14.38 5.03 17.41
CA GLU A 296 13.54 6.21 17.56
C GLU A 296 12.85 6.58 16.23
N THR A 297 13.57 6.47 15.10
CA THR A 297 13.02 6.75 13.78
C THR A 297 12.00 5.70 13.35
N ALA A 298 12.31 4.42 13.60
CA ALA A 298 11.38 3.32 13.33
C ALA A 298 10.10 3.45 14.17
N GLN A 299 10.23 3.84 15.43
CA GLN A 299 9.10 4.13 16.31
C GLN A 299 8.25 5.29 15.77
N CYS A 300 8.87 6.42 15.43
CA CYS A 300 8.16 7.54 14.79
C CYS A 300 7.44 7.14 13.50
N MET A 301 8.00 6.24 12.72
CA MET A 301 7.41 5.80 11.45
C MET A 301 6.06 5.12 11.64
N VAL A 302 5.90 4.35 12.72
CA VAL A 302 4.71 3.55 13.02
C VAL A 302 3.80 4.17 14.08
N GLU A 303 4.12 5.36 14.56
CA GLU A 303 3.26 6.17 15.45
C GLU A 303 2.38 7.13 14.66
N ASP A 304 1.29 7.54 15.28
CA ASP A 304 0.36 8.50 14.69
C ASP A 304 0.96 9.90 14.62
N GLN A 305 1.18 10.37 13.40
CA GLN A 305 1.76 11.67 13.09
C GLN A 305 0.70 12.77 12.88
N VAL A 306 -0.58 12.42 12.87
CA VAL A 306 -1.69 13.34 12.59
C VAL A 306 -2.80 13.27 13.67
N PRO A 307 -2.46 13.37 14.97
CA PRO A 307 -3.37 13.03 16.07
C PRO A 307 -4.63 13.90 16.13
N LEU A 308 -4.64 15.06 15.48
CA LEU A 308 -5.79 15.97 15.42
C LEU A 308 -6.67 15.76 14.17
N LEU A 309 -6.26 14.88 13.25
CA LEU A 309 -6.95 14.62 11.99
C LEU A 309 -7.44 13.17 11.96
N THR A 310 -8.53 12.91 11.26
CA THR A 310 -8.99 11.54 10.98
C THR A 310 -8.39 11.08 9.65
N ALA A 311 -7.73 9.93 9.65
CA ALA A 311 -7.11 9.36 8.47
C ALA A 311 -8.01 8.27 7.85
N GLY A 312 -8.87 8.67 6.93
CA GLY A 312 -9.87 7.79 6.33
C GLY A 312 -11.05 7.55 7.29
N ASP A 313 -11.22 6.31 7.76
CA ASP A 313 -12.33 5.93 8.63
C ASP A 313 -12.14 6.42 10.07
N PRO A 314 -13.25 6.61 10.83
CA PRO A 314 -13.17 6.93 12.26
C PRO A 314 -12.31 5.93 13.03
N GLY A 315 -11.62 6.42 14.06
CA GLY A 315 -10.73 5.57 14.88
C GLY A 315 -9.34 5.34 14.29
N ASN A 316 -9.06 5.85 13.10
CA ASN A 316 -7.75 5.73 12.46
C ASN A 316 -6.95 7.04 12.49
N GLY A 317 -5.63 6.88 12.62
CA GLY A 317 -4.60 7.89 12.40
C GLY A 317 -3.69 7.48 11.26
N PHE A 318 -2.60 8.24 11.07
CA PHE A 318 -1.62 7.96 10.04
C PHE A 318 -0.19 8.24 10.51
N GLY A 319 0.70 7.29 10.28
CA GLY A 319 2.14 7.42 10.49
C GLY A 319 2.87 7.84 9.22
N PHE A 320 4.13 7.46 9.09
CA PHE A 320 4.88 7.69 7.85
C PHE A 320 4.74 6.47 6.91
N GLY A 321 3.63 6.45 6.15
CA GLY A 321 3.32 5.40 5.19
C GLY A 321 2.37 4.31 5.69
N PHE A 322 1.85 4.41 6.92
CA PHE A 322 0.94 3.43 7.53
C PHE A 322 -0.31 4.09 8.09
N GLY A 323 -1.46 3.42 7.94
CA GLY A 323 -2.63 3.68 8.77
C GLY A 323 -2.41 3.12 10.17
N ILE A 324 -2.85 3.85 11.19
CA ILE A 324 -2.67 3.52 12.61
C ILE A 324 -4.03 3.36 13.27
N VAL A 325 -4.27 2.27 13.97
CA VAL A 325 -5.49 2.08 14.77
C VAL A 325 -5.35 2.86 16.09
N ARG A 326 -6.13 3.90 16.25
CA ARG A 326 -6.24 4.69 17.50
C ARG A 326 -7.30 4.14 18.44
N ASP A 327 -8.44 3.84 17.84
CA ASP A 327 -9.65 3.36 18.54
C ASP A 327 -10.21 2.17 17.76
N PRO A 328 -10.00 0.94 18.23
CA PRO A 328 -10.47 -0.26 17.56
C PRO A 328 -12.00 -0.34 17.42
N ASP A 329 -12.74 0.18 18.41
CA ASP A 329 -14.21 0.17 18.38
C ASP A 329 -14.74 1.12 17.31
N ALA A 330 -14.22 2.34 17.25
CA ALA A 330 -14.57 3.30 16.21
C ALA A 330 -14.12 2.83 14.82
N ALA A 331 -12.96 2.18 14.71
CA ALA A 331 -12.44 1.60 13.47
C ALA A 331 -13.09 0.25 13.10
N LYS A 332 -13.98 -0.28 13.97
CA LYS A 332 -14.67 -1.57 13.78
C LYS A 332 -13.73 -2.72 13.45
N THR A 333 -12.60 -2.81 14.15
CA THR A 333 -11.56 -3.80 13.91
C THR A 333 -11.18 -4.54 15.18
N PRO A 334 -10.82 -5.85 15.11
CA PRO A 334 -10.29 -6.60 16.25
C PRO A 334 -8.81 -6.30 16.54
N LYS A 335 -8.13 -5.52 15.70
CA LYS A 335 -6.73 -5.12 15.86
C LYS A 335 -6.56 -4.25 17.10
N GLY A 336 -5.45 -4.41 17.83
CA GLY A 336 -5.17 -3.62 19.03
C GLY A 336 -4.86 -2.16 18.71
N VAL A 337 -4.96 -1.30 19.74
CA VAL A 337 -4.51 0.11 19.67
C VAL A 337 -3.02 0.15 19.30
N GLY A 338 -2.65 1.03 18.38
CA GLY A 338 -1.29 1.14 17.87
C GLY A 338 -0.96 0.12 16.79
N SER A 339 -1.91 -0.73 16.37
CA SER A 339 -1.72 -1.55 15.17
C SER A 339 -1.54 -0.67 13.94
N TRP A 340 -0.62 -1.05 13.08
CA TRP A 340 -0.33 -0.33 11.86
C TRP A 340 -0.34 -1.26 10.63
N GLY A 341 -0.74 -0.73 9.51
CA GLY A 341 -0.87 -1.50 8.28
C GLY A 341 -1.22 -0.66 7.08
N TRP A 342 -1.29 -1.29 5.93
CA TRP A 342 -1.76 -0.69 4.69
C TRP A 342 -2.18 -1.77 3.68
N ALA A 343 -2.61 -1.33 2.49
CA ALA A 343 -3.04 -2.22 1.42
C ALA A 343 -2.60 -1.70 0.05
N GLY A 344 -2.61 -2.57 -0.94
CA GLY A 344 -2.31 -2.25 -2.33
C GLY A 344 -3.44 -2.67 -3.26
N ILE A 345 -3.87 -1.76 -4.11
CA ILE A 345 -5.07 -1.87 -4.94
C ILE A 345 -5.10 -3.07 -5.90
N TYR A 346 -3.96 -3.78 -6.07
CA TYR A 346 -3.88 -5.04 -6.81
C TYR A 346 -4.26 -6.28 -5.97
N GLY A 347 -4.79 -6.09 -4.75
CA GLY A 347 -5.27 -7.19 -3.90
C GLY A 347 -4.32 -7.59 -2.77
N THR A 348 -3.50 -6.68 -2.31
CA THR A 348 -2.48 -6.97 -1.30
C THR A 348 -2.76 -6.20 0.00
N THR A 349 -2.55 -6.85 1.17
CA THR A 349 -2.74 -6.22 2.48
C THR A 349 -1.76 -6.75 3.50
N PHE A 350 -1.47 -5.94 4.51
CA PHE A 350 -0.69 -6.33 5.68
C PHE A 350 -1.08 -5.50 6.90
N TRP A 351 -0.79 -6.05 8.07
CA TRP A 351 -0.80 -5.28 9.31
C TRP A 351 0.17 -5.88 10.33
N VAL A 352 0.56 -5.04 11.29
CA VAL A 352 1.31 -5.44 12.47
C VAL A 352 0.53 -4.97 13.70
N ASP A 353 0.36 -5.87 14.65
CA ASP A 353 -0.21 -5.58 15.97
C ASP A 353 0.93 -5.70 17.01
N PRO A 354 1.53 -4.57 17.42
CA PRO A 354 2.67 -4.60 18.32
C PRO A 354 2.31 -5.08 19.72
N ALA A 355 1.06 -4.91 20.16
CA ALA A 355 0.62 -5.32 21.50
C ALA A 355 0.69 -6.83 21.69
N VAL A 356 0.45 -7.59 20.65
CA VAL A 356 0.53 -9.06 20.64
C VAL A 356 1.70 -9.58 19.81
N ARG A 357 2.59 -8.71 19.34
CA ARG A 357 3.79 -9.02 18.54
C ARG A 357 3.50 -9.85 17.29
N LEU A 358 2.41 -9.51 16.61
CA LEU A 358 1.88 -10.19 15.44
C LEU A 358 2.14 -9.38 14.18
N SER A 359 2.62 -10.05 13.13
CA SER A 359 2.71 -9.49 11.77
C SER A 359 1.98 -10.40 10.80
N VAL A 360 1.14 -9.84 9.96
CA VAL A 360 0.38 -10.57 8.96
C VAL A 360 0.54 -9.91 7.61
N ILE A 361 0.71 -10.73 6.58
CA ILE A 361 0.67 -10.32 5.19
C ILE A 361 -0.21 -11.28 4.40
N ALA A 362 -1.11 -10.74 3.59
CA ALA A 362 -1.98 -11.49 2.69
C ALA A 362 -1.91 -10.84 1.31
N LEU A 363 -1.28 -11.52 0.37
CA LEU A 363 -1.15 -11.10 -1.01
C LEU A 363 -2.05 -11.97 -1.87
N THR A 364 -3.03 -11.38 -2.53
CA THR A 364 -3.80 -12.03 -3.58
C THR A 364 -3.53 -11.36 -4.92
N ASN A 365 -3.82 -12.03 -6.01
CA ASN A 365 -3.76 -11.47 -7.35
C ASN A 365 -5.14 -11.00 -7.87
N THR A 366 -6.14 -10.90 -6.98
CA THR A 366 -7.49 -10.40 -7.27
C THR A 366 -7.67 -9.03 -6.60
N ALA A 367 -7.91 -8.00 -7.39
CA ALA A 367 -7.69 -6.60 -7.02
C ALA A 367 -8.44 -6.14 -5.76
N LEU A 368 -9.72 -5.78 -5.87
CA LEU A 368 -10.45 -5.14 -4.78
C LEU A 368 -10.83 -6.12 -3.66
N GLU A 369 -11.09 -7.40 -3.98
CA GLU A 369 -11.44 -8.42 -2.99
C GLU A 369 -10.33 -8.60 -1.94
N GLY A 370 -9.07 -8.47 -2.34
CA GLY A 370 -7.91 -8.53 -1.43
C GLY A 370 -7.69 -7.27 -0.60
N VAL A 371 -8.43 -6.19 -0.82
CA VAL A 371 -8.25 -4.89 -0.15
C VAL A 371 -9.49 -4.50 0.66
N THR A 372 -10.61 -4.34 -0.02
CA THR A 372 -11.90 -3.88 0.56
C THR A 372 -12.97 -4.95 0.56
N GLY A 373 -12.73 -6.08 -0.11
CA GLY A 373 -13.65 -7.19 -0.18
C GLY A 373 -13.67 -8.07 1.08
N SER A 374 -14.53 -9.06 1.06
CA SER A 374 -14.76 -9.95 2.19
C SER A 374 -13.55 -10.82 2.54
N PHE A 375 -12.69 -11.16 1.57
CA PHE A 375 -11.47 -11.92 1.83
C PHE A 375 -10.54 -11.21 2.81
N ALA A 376 -10.25 -9.92 2.56
CA ALA A 376 -9.37 -9.14 3.44
C ALA A 376 -9.92 -9.08 4.88
N ALA A 377 -11.22 -8.83 5.03
CA ALA A 377 -11.89 -8.80 6.33
C ALA A 377 -11.87 -10.16 7.03
N ASN A 378 -12.16 -11.25 6.29
CA ASN A 378 -12.20 -12.61 6.83
C ASN A 378 -10.80 -13.09 7.27
N VAL A 379 -9.73 -12.70 6.59
CA VAL A 379 -8.35 -12.98 7.03
C VAL A 379 -8.07 -12.30 8.38
N VAL A 380 -8.49 -11.05 8.56
CA VAL A 380 -8.37 -10.37 9.86
C VAL A 380 -9.14 -11.12 10.94
N ASP A 381 -10.41 -11.45 10.71
CA ASP A 381 -11.24 -12.16 11.68
C ASP A 381 -10.69 -13.56 12.01
N ALA A 382 -10.17 -14.30 11.02
CA ALA A 382 -9.54 -15.60 11.22
C ALA A 382 -8.31 -15.53 12.13
N VAL A 383 -7.49 -14.50 11.98
CA VAL A 383 -6.30 -14.30 12.79
C VAL A 383 -6.68 -14.03 14.25
N TYR A 384 -7.65 -13.15 14.51
CA TYR A 384 -8.05 -12.78 15.86
C TYR A 384 -9.09 -13.73 16.50
N GLY A 385 -9.67 -14.63 15.71
CA GLY A 385 -10.69 -15.56 16.19
C GLY A 385 -12.04 -14.88 16.44
N ASN A 386 -12.32 -13.80 15.72
CA ASN A 386 -13.63 -13.16 15.74
C ASN A 386 -14.53 -13.87 14.72
N GLU A 387 -15.66 -14.40 15.20
CA GLU A 387 -16.72 -14.84 14.33
C GLU A 387 -17.57 -13.61 13.96
N ARG A 388 -17.26 -12.95 12.84
CA ARG A 388 -18.29 -12.16 12.17
C ARG A 388 -19.28 -13.19 11.65
N MET A 389 -20.49 -13.14 12.17
CA MET A 389 -21.56 -14.00 11.65
C MET A 389 -21.63 -13.82 10.14
N ALA A 390 -21.49 -14.92 9.42
CA ALA A 390 -21.59 -15.01 7.98
C ALA A 390 -23.03 -14.76 7.51
N HIS A 391 -23.68 -13.71 7.95
CA HIS A 391 -24.98 -13.22 7.50
C HIS A 391 -25.16 -11.78 7.98
N GLN A 392 -24.75 -10.82 7.17
CA GLN A 392 -25.53 -9.62 7.01
C GLN A 392 -25.86 -9.55 5.51
N ASP A 393 -27.04 -10.07 5.21
CA ASP A 393 -27.78 -9.71 4.01
C ASP A 393 -27.88 -8.19 3.99
N PHE A 394 -27.17 -7.57 3.07
CA PHE A 394 -27.47 -6.20 2.68
C PHE A 394 -28.71 -6.25 1.79
N SER A 395 -29.88 -6.07 2.42
CA SER A 395 -31.13 -5.73 1.75
C SER A 395 -31.09 -4.30 1.21
#